data_9646bf409a7890df309249100312e500
#
_entry.id   9646bf409a7890df309249100312e500
#
_cell.length_a   1.000
_cell.length_b   1.000
_cell.length_c   1.000
_cell.angle_alpha   90.00
_cell.angle_beta   90.00
_cell.angle_gamma   90.00
#
_symmetry.space_group_name_H-M   'P 1'
#
loop_
_entity.id
_entity.type
_entity.pdbx_description
1 polymer ?
#
loop_
_entity_poly.entity_id
_entity_poly.type
_entity_poly.pdbx_seq_one_letter_code
_entity_poly.pdbx_strand_id
1 'polypeptide(L)'
;MNFKWLAFLPFILTSGNISLAQQMTIHDSCVKVLEEDFADDRITLCPSSLPPIKTIQVERYSESKKGIGEPDCSTFRPDAATVRRYFSRAQQISRREWMHEITMVTCNASGTMTLQDGRKAEWGLRPSRSARVSIEGEPYQEYFLFCSKADCGFPPFW
;
A
#
# COMPACT_ATOMS: atom_id res chain seq x y z
N MET A 1 -9.57 -49.76 -58.32
CA MET A 1 -9.37 -50.06 -56.89
C MET A 1 -8.32 -49.13 -56.37
N ASN A 2 -8.76 -48.06 -55.77
CA ASN A 2 -7.81 -47.01 -55.18
C ASN A 2 -7.84 -47.09 -53.69
N PHE A 3 -6.76 -47.57 -53.06
CA PHE A 3 -6.57 -47.59 -51.65
C PHE A 3 -6.01 -46.23 -51.22
N LYS A 4 -6.84 -45.46 -50.49
CA LYS A 4 -6.40 -44.24 -49.77
C LYS A 4 -5.77 -44.63 -48.44
N TRP A 5 -4.50 -44.34 -48.31
CA TRP A 5 -3.78 -44.42 -47.04
C TRP A 5 -4.17 -43.22 -46.18
N LEU A 6 -4.79 -43.48 -45.03
CA LEU A 6 -5.00 -42.50 -43.95
C LEU A 6 -3.76 -42.50 -43.05
N ALA A 7 -3.02 -41.43 -43.12
CA ALA A 7 -1.90 -41.18 -42.21
C ALA A 7 -2.44 -40.74 -40.84
N PHE A 8 -2.28 -41.58 -39.84
CA PHE A 8 -2.49 -41.22 -38.44
C PHE A 8 -1.28 -40.41 -37.95
N LEU A 9 -1.50 -39.13 -37.65
CA LEU A 9 -0.57 -38.28 -36.93
C LEU A 9 -0.67 -38.58 -35.41
N PRO A 10 0.43 -38.89 -34.70
CA PRO A 10 0.39 -39.01 -33.26
C PRO A 10 0.29 -37.64 -32.63
N PHE A 11 -0.74 -37.45 -31.80
CA PHE A 11 -0.92 -36.30 -30.94
C PHE A 11 0.11 -36.41 -29.83
N ILE A 12 1.17 -35.63 -29.90
CA ILE A 12 2.17 -35.50 -28.81
C ILE A 12 1.54 -34.59 -27.74
N LEU A 13 1.03 -35.20 -26.66
CA LEU A 13 0.64 -34.52 -25.44
C LEU A 13 1.95 -34.06 -24.73
N THR A 14 2.35 -32.86 -24.99
CA THR A 14 3.37 -32.19 -24.14
C THR A 14 2.74 -31.86 -22.81
N SER A 15 2.97 -32.73 -21.83
CA SER A 15 2.71 -32.45 -20.43
C SER A 15 3.60 -31.29 -20.01
N GLY A 16 3.06 -30.08 -20.05
CA GLY A 16 3.71 -28.91 -19.51
C GLY A 16 3.87 -29.09 -17.99
N ASN A 17 5.09 -29.33 -17.56
CA ASN A 17 5.44 -29.23 -16.15
C ASN A 17 5.22 -27.77 -15.72
N ILE A 18 4.07 -27.49 -15.12
CA ILE A 18 3.82 -26.24 -14.42
C ILE A 18 4.75 -26.25 -13.20
N SER A 19 5.80 -25.48 -13.31
CA SER A 19 6.78 -25.30 -12.24
C SER A 19 6.06 -24.77 -11.01
N LEU A 20 6.05 -25.54 -9.93
CA LEU A 20 5.54 -25.18 -8.59
C LEU A 20 6.31 -24.04 -7.91
N ALA A 21 7.25 -23.40 -8.63
CA ALA A 21 8.12 -22.35 -8.10
C ALA A 21 7.49 -20.95 -8.07
N GLN A 22 6.24 -20.75 -8.47
CA GLN A 22 5.64 -19.41 -8.61
C GLN A 22 4.50 -19.10 -7.61
N GLN A 23 4.34 -19.89 -6.57
CA GLN A 23 3.49 -19.52 -5.44
C GLN A 23 4.31 -19.21 -4.19
N MET A 24 5.33 -18.35 -4.31
CA MET A 24 5.75 -17.58 -3.15
C MET A 24 4.62 -16.60 -2.85
N THR A 25 3.78 -16.97 -1.90
CA THR A 25 2.72 -16.11 -1.41
C THR A 25 3.35 -14.83 -0.86
N ILE A 26 2.76 -13.68 -1.15
CA ILE A 26 3.16 -12.34 -0.64
C ILE A 26 3.43 -12.38 0.88
N HIS A 27 2.90 -13.34 1.58
CA HIS A 27 3.07 -13.57 3.01
C HIS A 27 4.50 -13.92 3.44
N ASP A 28 5.31 -14.56 2.58
CA ASP A 28 6.67 -14.99 2.95
C ASP A 28 7.71 -13.86 2.86
N SER A 29 7.34 -12.72 2.27
CA SER A 29 8.19 -11.53 2.15
C SER A 29 7.91 -10.46 3.21
N CYS A 30 6.99 -10.72 4.14
CA CYS A 30 6.66 -9.78 5.21
C CYS A 30 7.70 -9.85 6.34
N VAL A 31 8.09 -8.70 6.85
CA VAL A 31 9.05 -8.57 7.96
C VAL A 31 8.33 -8.05 9.20
N LYS A 32 8.52 -8.73 10.33
CA LYS A 32 8.06 -8.22 11.63
C LYS A 32 9.07 -7.19 12.15
N VAL A 33 8.59 -6.01 12.45
CA VAL A 33 9.39 -4.93 13.02
C VAL A 33 8.92 -4.69 14.44
N LEU A 34 9.88 -4.63 15.36
CA LEU A 34 9.66 -4.11 16.70
C LEU A 34 9.90 -2.59 16.59
N GLU A 35 8.89 -1.79 16.78
CA GLU A 35 9.10 -0.37 17.01
C GLU A 35 9.59 -0.20 18.45
N GLU A 36 10.81 0.32 18.64
CA GLU A 36 11.47 0.44 19.95
C GLU A 36 10.69 1.35 20.93
N ASP A 37 9.88 2.26 20.39
CA ASP A 37 9.10 3.23 21.19
C ASP A 37 7.72 2.72 21.65
N PHE A 38 7.29 1.53 21.17
CA PHE A 38 6.01 0.92 21.52
C PHE A 38 6.25 -0.52 21.96
N ALA A 39 6.53 -0.71 23.23
CA ALA A 39 7.09 -1.95 23.81
C ALA A 39 6.29 -3.25 23.58
N ASP A 40 5.07 -3.19 23.04
CA ASP A 40 4.22 -4.37 22.78
C ASP A 40 3.80 -4.54 21.33
N ASP A 41 4.13 -3.61 20.41
CA ASP A 41 3.49 -3.53 19.12
C ASP A 41 4.38 -4.05 18.00
N ARG A 42 4.11 -5.29 17.60
CA ARG A 42 4.76 -5.93 16.47
C ARG A 42 3.97 -5.65 15.20
N ILE A 43 4.45 -4.69 14.40
CA ILE A 43 3.88 -4.42 13.09
C ILE A 43 4.52 -5.34 12.07
N THR A 44 3.69 -6.01 11.28
CA THR A 44 4.13 -6.85 10.18
C THR A 44 4.12 -6.04 8.88
N LEU A 45 5.30 -5.74 8.37
CA LEU A 45 5.47 -4.98 7.13
C LEU A 45 5.56 -5.91 5.93
N CYS A 46 4.62 -5.78 5.01
CA CYS A 46 4.60 -6.52 3.76
C CYS A 46 4.92 -5.60 2.57
N PRO A 47 5.48 -6.12 1.48
CA PRO A 47 5.56 -5.35 0.25
C PRO A 47 4.20 -4.80 -0.14
N SER A 48 4.15 -3.52 -0.52
CA SER A 48 2.88 -2.92 -0.94
C SER A 48 2.39 -3.53 -2.24
N SER A 49 1.14 -3.95 -2.26
CA SER A 49 0.42 -4.38 -3.47
C SER A 49 -0.40 -3.25 -4.10
N LEU A 50 -0.25 -2.01 -3.60
CA LEU A 50 -0.87 -0.84 -4.21
C LEU A 50 -0.36 -0.69 -5.66
N PRO A 51 -1.25 -0.62 -6.65
CA PRO A 51 -0.84 -0.43 -8.03
C PRO A 51 -0.05 0.84 -8.23
N PRO A 52 0.85 0.89 -9.23
CA PRO A 52 1.69 2.07 -9.47
C PRO A 52 0.87 3.34 -9.69
N ILE A 53 1.34 4.45 -9.10
CA ILE A 53 0.63 5.72 -9.11
C ILE A 53 1.06 6.55 -10.32
N LYS A 54 0.07 7.00 -11.12
CA LYS A 54 0.27 7.90 -12.25
C LYS A 54 0.30 9.37 -11.80
N THR A 55 -0.75 9.81 -11.09
CA THR A 55 -0.85 11.19 -10.59
C THR A 55 -1.29 11.21 -9.14
N ILE A 56 -0.89 12.26 -8.40
CA ILE A 56 -1.33 12.55 -7.02
C ILE A 56 -1.76 14.01 -6.97
N GLN A 57 -2.87 14.25 -6.28
CA GLN A 57 -3.36 15.58 -5.93
C GLN A 57 -3.56 15.65 -4.42
N VAL A 58 -3.05 16.70 -3.79
CA VAL A 58 -3.30 17.02 -2.38
C VAL A 58 -4.42 18.03 -2.34
N GLU A 59 -5.49 17.73 -1.65
CA GLU A 59 -6.71 18.54 -1.67
C GLU A 59 -7.00 19.19 -0.32
N ARG A 60 -6.71 18.49 0.77
CA ARG A 60 -7.09 18.93 2.11
C ARG A 60 -6.01 18.62 3.13
N TYR A 61 -5.93 19.50 4.12
CA TYR A 61 -5.17 19.31 5.34
C TYR A 61 -6.09 19.51 6.53
N SER A 62 -5.86 18.76 7.61
CA SER A 62 -6.54 19.02 8.86
C SER A 62 -6.21 20.41 9.38
N GLU A 63 -7.20 21.11 9.86
CA GLU A 63 -7.01 22.35 10.62
C GLU A 63 -6.59 22.03 12.04
N SER A 64 -5.73 22.87 12.60
CA SER A 64 -5.37 22.79 14.03
C SER A 64 -6.58 23.20 14.86
N LYS A 65 -7.03 22.31 15.74
CA LYS A 65 -7.99 22.68 16.77
C LYS A 65 -7.28 23.44 17.86
N LYS A 66 -7.80 24.60 18.22
CA LYS A 66 -7.30 25.37 19.37
C LYS A 66 -7.85 24.77 20.65
N GLY A 67 -7.09 23.87 21.27
CA GLY A 67 -7.46 23.24 22.55
C GLY A 67 -6.21 22.81 23.31
N ILE A 68 -6.31 22.71 24.63
CA ILE A 68 -5.22 22.20 25.46
C ILE A 68 -5.03 20.71 25.13
N GLY A 69 -3.81 20.31 24.72
CA GLY A 69 -3.48 18.92 24.38
C GLY A 69 -3.80 18.52 22.93
N GLU A 70 -4.32 19.42 22.10
CA GLU A 70 -4.51 19.14 20.68
C GLU A 70 -3.24 19.41 19.89
N PRO A 71 -2.86 18.52 18.95
CA PRO A 71 -1.66 18.70 18.15
C PRO A 71 -1.80 19.89 17.19
N ASP A 72 -0.71 20.62 16.98
CA ASP A 72 -0.65 21.64 15.94
C ASP A 72 -0.45 21.01 14.55
N CYS A 73 -1.54 20.88 13.81
CA CYS A 73 -1.51 20.31 12.45
C CYS A 73 -0.97 21.29 11.39
N SER A 74 -0.65 22.54 11.74
CA SER A 74 -0.18 23.55 10.77
C SER A 74 1.14 23.18 10.13
N THR A 75 1.98 22.44 10.83
CA THR A 75 3.30 21.97 10.38
C THR A 75 3.22 20.76 9.43
N PHE A 76 2.11 20.02 9.44
CA PHE A 76 1.92 18.87 8.56
C PHE A 76 1.24 19.25 7.27
N ARG A 77 2.03 19.69 6.29
CA ARG A 77 1.59 20.16 4.95
C ARG A 77 2.42 19.50 3.84
N PRO A 78 2.39 18.14 3.72
CA PRO A 78 3.15 17.48 2.66
C PRO A 78 2.62 17.87 1.29
N ASP A 79 3.54 18.21 0.38
CA ASP A 79 3.23 18.45 -1.03
C ASP A 79 3.08 17.12 -1.80
N ALA A 80 2.66 17.21 -3.05
CA ALA A 80 2.46 16.03 -3.90
C ALA A 80 3.75 15.21 -4.12
N ALA A 81 4.93 15.84 -4.12
CA ALA A 81 6.21 15.16 -4.26
C ALA A 81 6.54 14.34 -3.00
N THR A 82 6.33 14.93 -1.84
CA THR A 82 6.48 14.28 -0.53
C THR A 82 5.52 13.10 -0.39
N VAL A 83 4.24 13.29 -0.75
CA VAL A 83 3.22 12.22 -0.73
C VAL A 83 3.61 11.09 -1.68
N ARG A 84 4.07 11.39 -2.88
CA ARG A 84 4.55 10.40 -3.84
C ARG A 84 5.74 9.61 -3.29
N ARG A 85 6.71 10.29 -2.67
CA ARG A 85 7.87 9.65 -2.03
C ARG A 85 7.42 8.70 -0.92
N TYR A 86 6.47 9.13 -0.09
CA TYR A 86 5.90 8.28 0.94
C TYR A 86 5.33 6.98 0.33
N PHE A 87 4.43 7.07 -0.62
CA PHE A 87 3.79 5.88 -1.23
C PHE A 87 4.78 4.97 -1.97
N SER A 88 5.90 5.51 -2.47
CA SER A 88 6.94 4.69 -3.10
C SER A 88 7.76 3.85 -2.12
N ARG A 89 7.67 4.13 -0.83
CA ARG A 89 8.48 3.51 0.24
C ARG A 89 7.67 2.83 1.33
N ALA A 90 6.41 3.21 1.44
CA ALA A 90 5.50 2.64 2.42
C ALA A 90 5.25 1.16 2.14
N GLN A 91 5.16 0.40 3.20
CA GLN A 91 4.88 -1.02 3.18
C GLN A 91 3.44 -1.25 3.63
N GLN A 92 2.86 -2.35 3.19
CA GLN A 92 1.50 -2.70 3.56
C GLN A 92 1.48 -3.31 4.95
N ILE A 93 0.47 -2.91 5.73
CA ILE A 93 0.14 -3.47 7.03
C ILE A 93 -1.30 -3.98 7.01
N SER A 94 -1.68 -4.76 8.00
CA SER A 94 -3.07 -5.16 8.15
C SER A 94 -3.95 -3.99 8.62
N ARG A 95 -5.26 -4.09 8.34
CA ARG A 95 -6.24 -3.12 8.88
C ARG A 95 -6.21 -3.08 10.40
N ARG A 96 -6.02 -4.25 11.05
CA ARG A 96 -5.95 -4.35 12.51
C ARG A 96 -4.79 -3.54 13.06
N GLU A 97 -3.58 -3.71 12.50
CA GLU A 97 -2.39 -2.96 12.90
C GLU A 97 -2.59 -1.45 12.70
N TRP A 98 -3.14 -1.04 11.55
CA TRP A 98 -3.43 0.37 11.27
C TRP A 98 -4.43 0.98 12.27
N MET A 99 -5.40 0.19 12.77
CA MET A 99 -6.42 0.66 13.70
C MET A 99 -5.96 0.65 15.16
N HIS A 100 -5.05 -0.25 15.53
CA HIS A 100 -4.76 -0.54 16.93
C HIS A 100 -3.30 -0.37 17.34
N GLU A 101 -2.37 -0.56 16.41
CA GLU A 101 -0.93 -0.56 16.71
C GLU A 101 -0.25 0.76 16.31
N ILE A 102 -0.87 1.53 15.41
CA ILE A 102 -0.32 2.83 14.98
C ILE A 102 -0.93 3.96 15.81
N THR A 103 -0.07 4.84 16.34
CA THR A 103 -0.52 6.03 17.06
C THR A 103 -1.52 6.84 16.23
N MET A 104 -2.70 7.01 16.77
CA MET A 104 -3.77 7.79 16.16
C MET A 104 -3.49 9.28 16.37
N VAL A 105 -3.10 9.96 15.31
CA VAL A 105 -2.92 11.42 15.29
C VAL A 105 -4.08 12.04 14.52
N THR A 106 -4.66 13.10 15.06
CA THR A 106 -5.81 13.80 14.44
C THR A 106 -5.42 14.59 13.19
N CYS A 107 -4.13 14.96 13.05
CA CYS A 107 -3.62 15.61 11.85
C CYS A 107 -3.66 14.68 10.64
N ASN A 108 -4.09 15.20 9.51
CA ASN A 108 -4.24 14.43 8.28
C ASN A 108 -4.04 15.33 7.06
N ALA A 109 -3.38 14.80 6.03
CA ALA A 109 -3.41 15.30 4.68
C ALA A 109 -4.17 14.30 3.81
N SER A 110 -5.00 14.76 2.89
CA SER A 110 -5.78 13.88 2.03
C SER A 110 -5.96 14.44 0.63
N GLY A 111 -6.32 13.57 -0.29
CA GLY A 111 -6.56 13.94 -1.67
C GLY A 111 -6.88 12.72 -2.53
N THR A 112 -6.68 12.89 -3.82
CA THR A 112 -6.98 11.88 -4.82
C THR A 112 -5.71 11.45 -5.57
N MET A 113 -5.77 10.27 -6.16
CA MET A 113 -4.73 9.78 -7.08
C MET A 113 -5.36 9.03 -8.24
N THR A 114 -4.63 9.00 -9.35
CA THR A 114 -4.93 8.12 -10.47
C THR A 114 -3.83 7.07 -10.57
N LEU A 115 -4.20 5.83 -10.66
CA LEU A 115 -3.29 4.70 -10.83
C LEU A 115 -2.91 4.52 -12.31
N GLN A 116 -1.85 3.77 -12.60
CA GLN A 116 -1.42 3.56 -13.99
C GLN A 116 -2.43 2.78 -14.81
N ASP A 117 -3.23 1.92 -14.18
CA ASP A 117 -4.34 1.20 -14.79
C ASP A 117 -5.60 2.06 -15.04
N GLY A 118 -5.56 3.35 -14.69
CA GLY A 118 -6.63 4.31 -14.90
C GLY A 118 -7.64 4.41 -13.75
N ARG A 119 -7.60 3.52 -12.77
CA ARG A 119 -8.50 3.60 -11.59
C ARG A 119 -8.19 4.84 -10.77
N LYS A 120 -9.22 5.39 -10.16
CA LYS A 120 -9.11 6.48 -9.20
C LYS A 120 -9.10 5.93 -7.78
N ALA A 121 -8.42 6.65 -6.91
CA ALA A 121 -8.38 6.33 -5.49
C ALA A 121 -8.36 7.60 -4.65
N GLU A 122 -8.92 7.51 -3.46
CA GLU A 122 -8.77 8.50 -2.40
C GLU A 122 -7.67 8.05 -1.44
N TRP A 123 -6.92 9.00 -0.90
CA TRP A 123 -5.88 8.71 0.08
C TRP A 123 -5.95 9.66 1.27
N GLY A 124 -5.54 9.15 2.42
CA GLY A 124 -5.29 9.91 3.64
C GLY A 124 -3.94 9.52 4.22
N LEU A 125 -3.16 10.52 4.64
CA LEU A 125 -1.81 10.37 5.20
C LEU A 125 -1.73 11.11 6.53
N ARG A 126 -1.16 10.46 7.55
CA ARG A 126 -0.97 11.01 8.90
C ARG A 126 0.50 11.26 9.20
N PRO A 127 0.81 12.21 10.10
CA PRO A 127 2.18 12.43 10.58
C PRO A 127 2.82 11.21 11.25
N SER A 128 2.01 10.29 11.82
CA SER A 128 2.46 8.98 12.31
C SER A 128 2.98 8.04 11.21
N ARG A 129 3.21 8.55 10.00
CA ARG A 129 3.67 7.82 8.82
C ARG A 129 2.76 6.67 8.40
N SER A 130 1.49 6.76 8.76
CA SER A 130 0.46 5.81 8.32
C SER A 130 -0.45 6.41 7.28
N ALA A 131 -0.86 5.60 6.32
CA ALA A 131 -1.80 6.03 5.28
C ALA A 131 -2.86 4.96 5.02
N ARG A 132 -3.98 5.44 4.47
CA ARG A 132 -5.03 4.61 3.91
C ARG A 132 -5.28 5.04 2.47
N VAL A 133 -5.44 4.08 1.59
CA VAL A 133 -5.83 4.29 0.19
C VAL A 133 -7.08 3.47 -0.08
N SER A 134 -8.09 4.10 -0.66
CA SER A 134 -9.35 3.48 -1.05
C SER A 134 -9.51 3.61 -2.55
N ILE A 135 -9.53 2.49 -3.27
CA ILE A 135 -9.67 2.46 -4.74
C ILE A 135 -11.16 2.35 -5.08
N GLU A 136 -11.63 3.25 -5.94
CA GLU A 136 -13.00 3.22 -6.45
C GLU A 136 -13.23 2.02 -7.38
N GLY A 137 -14.43 1.46 -7.33
CA GLY A 137 -14.87 0.38 -8.22
C GLY A 137 -15.30 -0.89 -7.48
N GLU A 138 -15.68 -1.88 -8.26
CA GLU A 138 -16.06 -3.21 -7.79
C GLU A 138 -14.99 -4.24 -8.21
N PRO A 139 -14.43 -5.03 -7.29
CA PRO A 139 -14.64 -4.96 -5.85
C PRO A 139 -13.92 -3.74 -5.21
N TYR A 140 -14.49 -3.20 -4.15
CA TYR A 140 -13.87 -2.14 -3.34
C TYR A 140 -12.59 -2.63 -2.70
N GLN A 141 -11.51 -1.85 -2.83
CA GLN A 141 -10.20 -2.21 -2.32
C GLN A 141 -9.65 -1.13 -1.39
N GLU A 142 -9.15 -1.56 -0.24
CA GLU A 142 -8.45 -0.70 0.71
C GLU A 142 -7.03 -1.20 0.96
N TYR A 143 -6.13 -0.24 1.08
CA TYR A 143 -4.73 -0.47 1.43
C TYR A 143 -4.40 0.33 2.68
N PHE A 144 -3.82 -0.34 3.67
CA PHE A 144 -3.30 0.28 4.88
C PHE A 144 -1.79 0.22 4.80
N LEU A 145 -1.14 1.36 4.93
CA LEU A 145 0.27 1.52 4.66
C LEU A 145 0.96 2.17 5.84
N PHE A 146 2.19 1.76 6.07
CA PHE A 146 3.07 2.34 7.08
C PHE A 146 4.49 2.46 6.53
N CYS A 147 5.18 3.53 6.89
CA CYS A 147 6.57 3.72 6.51
C CYS A 147 7.46 3.76 7.75
N SER A 148 8.17 2.68 8.03
CA SER A 148 9.11 2.57 9.15
C SER A 148 10.44 3.30 8.92
N LYS A 149 10.77 3.65 7.65
CA LYS A 149 12.05 4.24 7.28
C LYS A 149 12.11 5.73 7.58
N ALA A 150 13.29 6.21 7.99
CA ALA A 150 13.52 7.64 8.27
C ALA A 150 13.29 8.57 7.05
N ASP A 151 13.38 8.03 5.84
CA ASP A 151 13.33 8.78 4.59
C ASP A 151 11.97 8.72 3.87
N CYS A 152 10.89 8.54 4.62
CA CYS A 152 9.51 8.49 4.11
C CYS A 152 9.00 9.80 3.50
N GLY A 153 9.81 10.84 3.47
CA GLY A 153 9.44 12.14 2.91
C GLY A 153 9.19 13.23 3.95
N PHE A 154 8.95 12.86 5.21
CA PHE A 154 8.80 13.77 6.33
C PHE A 154 9.29 13.11 7.63
N PRO A 155 9.79 13.91 8.59
CA PRO A 155 10.23 13.38 9.88
C PRO A 155 9.06 12.75 10.65
N PRO A 156 9.36 11.89 11.64
CA PRO A 156 8.34 11.46 12.59
C PRO A 156 7.75 12.67 13.30
N PHE A 157 6.46 12.62 13.54
CA PHE A 157 5.75 13.63 14.30
C PHE A 157 5.72 13.17 15.77
N TRP A 158 6.36 13.96 16.64
CA TRP A 158 6.35 13.80 18.09
C TRP A 158 5.67 14.98 18.74
#